data_de97b9036e47e568e8141ff68a525e47
#
_entry.id   de97b9036e47e568e8141ff68a525e47
#
_cell.length_a   1.000
_cell.length_b   1.000
_cell.length_c   1.000
_cell.angle_alpha   90.00
_cell.angle_beta   90.00
_cell.angle_gamma   90.00
#
_symmetry.space_group_name_H-M   'P 1'
#
loop_
_entity.id
_entity.type
_entity.pdbx_description
1 polymer ?
#
loop_
_entity_poly.entity_id
_entity_poly.type
_entity_poly.pdbx_seq_one_letter_code
_entity_poly.pdbx_strand_id
1 'polypeptide(L)'
;MAKDRYVGVVPPIVTPVDKFERVDEAALRGIVRRCKDVGLHGVFVAGSNGECMALTQAERNRAIRIVLDEAGPDYPVMSGVMDSSTQRVIDNIKALEDMGGDVAVVTPVFYARHATQDETVRHFEEILRHTKVKLMIYNIPMFTGLNLTPETIIRIAELDSRVIGCKDTSGNFPGFQKLLRHFKDSDFILHQGSTNLAAASMLLGADGFVPSLAPVFPKVHLKVYQFGKAGNIAETMKWNELLSDVCTLYPMAKSQTSSTKYAMSKVCPMSYRSILPTEPITQSEMAQIDALMD
;
A
#
# COMPACT_ATOMS: atom_id res chain seq x y z
N MET A 1 -15.02 -13.79 5.86
CA MET A 1 -14.29 -13.00 6.90
C MET A 1 -13.37 -12.01 6.20
N ALA A 2 -12.83 -10.97 6.87
CA ALA A 2 -11.90 -10.01 6.22
C ALA A 2 -10.62 -10.70 5.72
N LYS A 3 -10.13 -11.67 6.47
CA LYS A 3 -8.93 -12.47 6.15
C LYS A 3 -9.07 -13.30 4.86
N ASP A 4 -10.28 -13.62 4.42
CA ASP A 4 -10.49 -14.32 3.16
C ASP A 4 -10.42 -13.39 1.94
N ARG A 5 -10.55 -12.07 2.16
CA ARG A 5 -10.68 -11.10 1.09
C ARG A 5 -9.46 -10.18 0.90
N TYR A 6 -8.84 -9.72 2.01
CA TYR A 6 -7.80 -8.69 1.95
C TYR A 6 -6.40 -9.23 2.21
N VAL A 7 -6.10 -10.46 1.78
CA VAL A 7 -4.79 -11.12 1.91
C VAL A 7 -4.07 -11.20 0.56
N GLY A 8 -2.79 -11.53 0.58
CA GLY A 8 -2.02 -11.79 -0.63
C GLY A 8 -1.12 -10.64 -1.07
N VAL A 9 -0.88 -10.55 -2.36
CA VAL A 9 -0.08 -9.47 -2.98
C VAL A 9 -1.01 -8.35 -3.39
N VAL A 10 -0.99 -7.23 -2.65
CA VAL A 10 -1.90 -6.08 -2.83
C VAL A 10 -1.07 -4.82 -3.10
N PRO A 11 -0.70 -4.52 -4.36
CA PRO A 11 0.18 -3.39 -4.67
C PRO A 11 -0.47 -2.04 -4.37
N PRO A 12 0.31 -1.08 -3.82
CA PRO A 12 -0.05 0.32 -3.82
C PRO A 12 0.16 0.86 -5.25
N ILE A 13 -0.92 1.07 -5.98
CA ILE A 13 -0.85 1.52 -7.37
C ILE A 13 -0.46 2.99 -7.48
N VAL A 14 0.24 3.33 -8.56
CA VAL A 14 0.55 4.72 -8.91
C VAL A 14 -0.71 5.44 -9.41
N THR A 15 -0.73 6.76 -9.29
CA THR A 15 -1.79 7.59 -9.85
C THR A 15 -1.27 8.31 -11.10
N PRO A 16 -1.66 7.87 -12.30
CA PRO A 16 -1.30 8.58 -13.53
C PRO A 16 -2.03 9.93 -13.60
N VAL A 17 -1.31 10.96 -14.02
CA VAL A 17 -1.85 12.31 -14.14
C VAL A 17 -1.51 12.94 -15.48
N ASP A 18 -2.36 13.86 -15.94
CA ASP A 18 -2.15 14.69 -17.12
C ASP A 18 -1.17 15.87 -16.84
N LYS A 19 -0.98 16.71 -17.84
CA LYS A 19 -0.10 17.91 -17.71
C LYS A 19 -0.65 18.98 -16.73
N PHE A 20 -1.89 18.87 -16.32
CA PHE A 20 -2.56 19.74 -15.36
C PHE A 20 -2.71 19.08 -13.99
N GLU A 21 -2.02 17.96 -13.76
CA GLU A 21 -2.05 17.14 -12.53
C GLU A 21 -3.44 16.58 -12.20
N ARG A 22 -4.30 16.42 -13.21
CA ARG A 22 -5.58 15.75 -13.06
C ARG A 22 -5.42 14.26 -13.33
N VAL A 23 -6.13 13.44 -12.57
CA VAL A 23 -6.09 11.98 -12.73
C VAL A 23 -6.47 11.57 -14.16
N ASP A 24 -5.58 10.82 -14.81
CA ASP A 24 -5.86 10.15 -16.07
C ASP A 24 -6.71 8.90 -15.82
N GLU A 25 -7.99 9.02 -16.02
CA GLU A 25 -8.96 7.96 -15.75
C GLU A 25 -8.71 6.71 -16.59
N ALA A 26 -8.45 6.87 -17.88
CA ALA A 26 -8.25 5.73 -18.79
C ALA A 26 -7.01 4.92 -18.38
N ALA A 27 -5.91 5.58 -18.06
CA ALA A 27 -4.69 4.97 -17.59
C ALA A 27 -4.88 4.30 -16.21
N LEU A 28 -5.56 4.96 -15.27
CA LEU A 28 -5.79 4.40 -13.94
C LEU A 28 -6.68 3.14 -14.00
N ARG A 29 -7.73 3.14 -14.80
CA ARG A 29 -8.55 1.93 -15.09
C ARG A 29 -7.69 0.82 -15.72
N GLY A 30 -6.79 1.17 -16.65
CA GLY A 30 -5.84 0.23 -17.25
C GLY A 30 -4.94 -0.45 -16.22
N ILE A 31 -4.46 0.29 -15.21
CA ILE A 31 -3.65 -0.28 -14.12
C ILE A 31 -4.46 -1.29 -13.30
N VAL A 32 -5.71 -0.97 -12.96
CA VAL A 32 -6.58 -1.90 -12.20
C VAL A 32 -6.83 -3.17 -13.01
N ARG A 33 -7.19 -3.05 -14.30
CA ARG A 33 -7.36 -4.22 -15.20
C ARG A 33 -6.10 -5.07 -15.23
N ARG A 34 -4.93 -4.45 -15.45
CA ARG A 34 -3.66 -5.19 -15.44
C ARG A 34 -3.45 -5.94 -14.13
N CYS A 35 -3.71 -5.33 -12.97
CA CYS A 35 -3.57 -6.02 -11.68
C CYS A 35 -4.48 -7.26 -11.60
N LYS A 36 -5.71 -7.17 -12.10
CA LYS A 36 -6.64 -8.30 -12.18
C LYS A 36 -6.14 -9.38 -13.15
N ASP A 37 -5.75 -8.99 -14.36
CA ASP A 37 -5.34 -9.91 -15.44
C ASP A 37 -4.09 -10.73 -15.09
N VAL A 38 -3.15 -10.12 -14.35
CA VAL A 38 -1.93 -10.82 -13.90
C VAL A 38 -2.10 -11.57 -12.57
N GLY A 39 -3.32 -11.59 -12.02
CA GLY A 39 -3.67 -12.38 -10.84
C GLY A 39 -3.24 -11.81 -9.50
N LEU A 40 -3.03 -10.49 -9.39
CA LEU A 40 -2.81 -9.84 -8.09
C LEU A 40 -4.11 -9.86 -7.27
N HIS A 41 -3.98 -9.91 -5.94
CA HIS A 41 -5.10 -10.24 -5.05
C HIS A 41 -5.97 -9.02 -4.67
N GLY A 42 -5.58 -7.83 -5.08
CA GLY A 42 -6.27 -6.57 -4.81
C GLY A 42 -5.39 -5.40 -5.17
N VAL A 43 -5.84 -4.18 -4.87
CA VAL A 43 -5.06 -2.94 -5.06
C VAL A 43 -5.19 -2.03 -3.84
N PHE A 44 -4.17 -1.21 -3.62
CA PHE A 44 -4.19 -0.12 -2.66
C PHE A 44 -4.09 1.21 -3.41
N VAL A 45 -5.21 1.96 -3.49
CA VAL A 45 -5.30 3.26 -4.15
C VAL A 45 -5.05 4.41 -3.18
N ALA A 46 -4.57 5.53 -3.67
CA ALA A 46 -4.28 6.73 -2.88
C ALA A 46 -3.36 6.47 -1.68
N GLY A 47 -2.40 5.56 -1.83
CA GLY A 47 -1.30 5.37 -0.90
C GLY A 47 -0.13 6.33 -1.19
N SER A 48 0.99 6.18 -0.47
CA SER A 48 2.20 6.99 -0.69
C SER A 48 2.73 6.86 -2.11
N ASN A 49 2.73 5.64 -2.68
CA ASN A 49 3.11 5.40 -4.07
C ASN A 49 2.13 6.01 -5.09
N GLY A 50 0.88 6.22 -4.70
CA GLY A 50 -0.14 6.94 -5.46
C GLY A 50 -0.10 8.47 -5.29
N GLU A 51 0.95 9.00 -4.65
CA GLU A 51 1.17 10.44 -4.44
C GLU A 51 -0.01 11.13 -3.72
N CYS A 52 -0.67 10.41 -2.79
CA CYS A 52 -1.91 10.86 -2.16
C CYS A 52 -1.85 12.24 -1.50
N MET A 53 -0.65 12.66 -1.03
CA MET A 53 -0.45 13.97 -0.37
C MET A 53 -0.19 15.11 -1.36
N ALA A 54 0.21 14.79 -2.59
CA ALA A 54 0.42 15.77 -3.65
C ALA A 54 -0.87 16.03 -4.47
N LEU A 55 -1.80 15.07 -4.48
CA LEU A 55 -3.11 15.23 -5.09
C LEU A 55 -3.97 16.24 -4.32
N THR A 56 -4.76 17.03 -5.03
CA THR A 56 -5.85 17.78 -4.39
C THR A 56 -6.88 16.79 -3.82
N GLN A 57 -7.67 17.22 -2.83
CA GLN A 57 -8.74 16.41 -2.26
C GLN A 57 -9.70 15.87 -3.33
N ALA A 58 -10.06 16.71 -4.31
CA ALA A 58 -10.95 16.34 -5.40
C ALA A 58 -10.35 15.24 -6.29
N GLU A 59 -9.07 15.36 -6.67
CA GLU A 59 -8.38 14.37 -7.49
C GLU A 59 -8.12 13.07 -6.73
N ARG A 60 -7.81 13.13 -5.42
CA ARG A 60 -7.72 11.93 -4.59
C ARG A 60 -9.03 11.16 -4.54
N ASN A 61 -10.15 11.85 -4.28
CA ASN A 61 -11.47 11.24 -4.25
C ASN A 61 -11.85 10.69 -5.64
N ARG A 62 -11.50 11.41 -6.71
CA ARG A 62 -11.70 10.96 -8.09
C ARG A 62 -10.92 9.68 -8.38
N ALA A 63 -9.65 9.58 -7.98
CA ALA A 63 -8.85 8.38 -8.14
C ALA A 63 -9.45 7.17 -7.41
N ILE A 64 -9.90 7.36 -6.16
CA ILE A 64 -10.56 6.30 -5.38
C ILE A 64 -11.83 5.82 -6.08
N ARG A 65 -12.70 6.73 -6.51
CA ARG A 65 -13.94 6.40 -7.23
C ARG A 65 -13.67 5.59 -8.50
N ILE A 66 -12.73 6.03 -9.34
CA ILE A 66 -12.34 5.33 -10.57
C ILE A 66 -11.89 3.90 -10.27
N VAL A 67 -11.06 3.73 -9.23
CA VAL A 67 -10.55 2.41 -8.87
C VAL A 67 -11.65 1.51 -8.31
N LEU A 68 -12.54 2.02 -7.47
CA LEU A 68 -13.68 1.26 -6.94
C LEU A 68 -14.61 0.80 -8.08
N ASP A 69 -14.93 1.70 -9.02
CA ASP A 69 -15.76 1.37 -10.19
C ASP A 69 -15.15 0.28 -11.07
N GLU A 70 -13.84 0.40 -11.39
CA GLU A 70 -13.14 -0.55 -12.26
C GLU A 70 -12.88 -1.91 -11.56
N ALA A 71 -12.63 -1.88 -10.26
CA ALA A 71 -12.45 -3.08 -9.46
C ALA A 71 -13.74 -3.91 -9.41
N GLY A 72 -14.88 -3.25 -9.25
CA GLY A 72 -16.15 -3.91 -8.99
C GLY A 72 -16.21 -4.53 -7.58
N PRO A 73 -17.32 -5.17 -7.21
CA PRO A 73 -17.56 -5.62 -5.85
C PRO A 73 -16.64 -6.78 -5.38
N ASP A 74 -16.15 -7.56 -6.31
CA ASP A 74 -15.41 -8.80 -5.99
C ASP A 74 -13.90 -8.60 -5.86
N TYR A 75 -13.34 -7.54 -6.44
CA TYR A 75 -11.90 -7.29 -6.39
C TYR A 75 -11.54 -6.35 -5.22
N PRO A 76 -10.67 -6.79 -4.29
CA PRO A 76 -10.36 -6.03 -3.08
C PRO A 76 -9.69 -4.69 -3.36
N VAL A 77 -10.23 -3.62 -2.79
CA VAL A 77 -9.63 -2.28 -2.83
C VAL A 77 -9.40 -1.78 -1.41
N MET A 78 -8.16 -1.46 -1.09
CA MET A 78 -7.80 -0.68 0.09
C MET A 78 -7.63 0.78 -0.33
N SER A 79 -8.22 1.73 0.40
CA SER A 79 -8.23 3.14 0.04
C SER A 79 -7.50 4.00 1.05
N GLY A 80 -6.51 4.77 0.60
CA GLY A 80 -5.75 5.68 1.44
C GLY A 80 -6.57 6.93 1.82
N VAL A 81 -6.71 7.14 3.12
CA VAL A 81 -7.45 8.28 3.68
C VAL A 81 -6.57 9.14 4.60
N MET A 82 -5.25 8.86 4.61
CA MET A 82 -4.27 9.53 5.46
C MET A 82 -4.31 11.04 5.27
N ASP A 83 -4.17 11.77 6.38
CA ASP A 83 -4.10 13.24 6.39
C ASP A 83 -3.41 13.75 7.67
N SER A 84 -3.24 15.06 7.77
CA SER A 84 -2.50 15.74 8.82
C SER A 84 -3.29 15.99 10.12
N SER A 85 -4.57 15.57 10.20
CA SER A 85 -5.36 15.65 11.44
C SER A 85 -6.47 14.59 11.46
N THR A 86 -6.92 14.25 12.68
CA THR A 86 -8.02 13.29 12.91
C THR A 86 -9.29 13.68 12.15
N GLN A 87 -9.69 14.94 12.22
CA GLN A 87 -10.92 15.41 11.55
C GLN A 87 -10.83 15.27 10.04
N ARG A 88 -9.68 15.62 9.44
CA ARG A 88 -9.47 15.47 7.99
C ARG A 88 -9.51 14.00 7.56
N VAL A 89 -8.97 13.10 8.37
CA VAL A 89 -9.07 11.64 8.13
C VAL A 89 -10.53 11.17 8.20
N ILE A 90 -11.31 11.64 9.20
CA ILE A 90 -12.74 11.33 9.32
C ILE A 90 -13.50 11.82 8.08
N ASP A 91 -13.25 13.05 7.62
CA ASP A 91 -13.90 13.61 6.43
C ASP A 91 -13.54 12.80 5.16
N ASN A 92 -12.29 12.34 5.05
CA ASN A 92 -11.83 11.48 3.97
C ASN A 92 -12.53 10.10 3.99
N ILE A 93 -12.73 9.53 5.18
CA ILE A 93 -13.42 8.25 5.33
C ILE A 93 -14.90 8.41 5.00
N LYS A 94 -15.55 9.49 5.41
CA LYS A 94 -16.94 9.76 5.02
C LYS A 94 -17.10 9.86 3.50
N ALA A 95 -16.18 10.55 2.84
CA ALA A 95 -16.16 10.59 1.38
C ALA A 95 -15.94 9.20 0.76
N LEU A 96 -15.13 8.34 1.39
CA LEU A 96 -14.96 6.95 0.97
C LEU A 96 -16.25 6.13 1.16
N GLU A 97 -16.95 6.29 2.29
CA GLU A 97 -18.25 5.67 2.58
C GLU A 97 -19.30 6.04 1.53
N ASP A 98 -19.37 7.33 1.17
CA ASP A 98 -20.28 7.85 0.14
C ASP A 98 -19.98 7.27 -1.26
N MET A 99 -18.75 6.82 -1.50
CA MET A 99 -18.34 6.14 -2.72
C MET A 99 -18.53 4.62 -2.68
N GLY A 100 -18.98 4.06 -1.55
CA GLY A 100 -19.14 2.62 -1.35
C GLY A 100 -17.84 1.87 -1.07
N GLY A 101 -16.78 2.56 -0.64
CA GLY A 101 -15.52 1.92 -0.26
C GLY A 101 -15.65 1.16 1.08
N ASP A 102 -14.95 0.03 1.19
CA ASP A 102 -15.09 -0.91 2.31
C ASP A 102 -13.92 -0.82 3.32
N VAL A 103 -12.71 -0.50 2.86
CA VAL A 103 -11.50 -0.46 3.71
C VAL A 103 -10.76 0.86 3.57
N ALA A 104 -10.59 1.55 4.68
CA ALA A 104 -9.77 2.75 4.83
C ALA A 104 -8.39 2.40 5.41
N VAL A 105 -7.32 2.83 4.73
CA VAL A 105 -5.95 2.71 5.23
C VAL A 105 -5.59 4.00 5.97
N VAL A 106 -5.25 3.86 7.26
CA VAL A 106 -5.04 4.97 8.20
C VAL A 106 -3.65 4.91 8.80
N THR A 107 -2.91 6.03 8.76
CA THR A 107 -1.62 6.22 9.44
C THR A 107 -1.80 7.07 10.70
N PRO A 108 -0.82 7.14 11.62
CA PRO A 108 -0.70 8.29 12.51
C PRO A 108 -0.72 9.58 11.69
N VAL A 109 -1.19 10.69 12.28
CA VAL A 109 -1.10 12.01 11.63
C VAL A 109 0.37 12.40 11.42
N PHE A 110 0.62 13.17 10.39
CA PHE A 110 1.96 13.65 10.02
C PHE A 110 2.00 15.17 9.97
N TYR A 111 3.17 15.77 9.74
CA TYR A 111 3.49 17.19 9.85
C TYR A 111 3.47 17.64 11.33
N ALA A 112 2.31 17.93 11.93
CA ALA A 112 2.15 18.06 13.38
C ALA A 112 1.95 16.66 13.99
N ARG A 113 3.02 15.86 13.96
CA ARG A 113 2.98 14.43 14.33
C ARG A 113 2.58 14.22 15.80
N HIS A 114 2.02 13.05 16.08
CA HIS A 114 1.77 12.61 17.44
C HIS A 114 3.08 12.54 18.24
N ALA A 115 3.07 13.05 19.47
CA ALA A 115 4.22 13.00 20.38
C ALA A 115 4.30 11.67 21.13
N THR A 116 3.16 10.98 21.30
CA THR A 116 3.04 9.75 22.07
C THR A 116 2.25 8.68 21.32
N GLN A 117 2.44 7.42 21.72
CA GLN A 117 1.65 6.29 21.20
C GLN A 117 0.17 6.43 21.59
N ASP A 118 -0.14 7.00 22.78
CA ASP A 118 -1.50 7.18 23.26
C ASP A 118 -2.30 8.19 22.42
N GLU A 119 -1.64 9.21 21.87
CA GLU A 119 -2.29 10.12 20.91
C GLU A 119 -2.72 9.40 19.66
N THR A 120 -1.94 8.41 19.20
CA THR A 120 -2.33 7.58 18.06
C THR A 120 -3.49 6.67 18.40
N VAL A 121 -3.53 6.06 19.58
CA VAL A 121 -4.68 5.26 20.01
C VAL A 121 -5.95 6.12 20.02
N ARG A 122 -5.91 7.33 20.62
CA ARG A 122 -7.04 8.29 20.60
C ARG A 122 -7.47 8.69 19.18
N HIS A 123 -6.50 8.83 18.27
CA HIS A 123 -6.80 9.11 16.86
C HIS A 123 -7.68 8.01 16.25
N PHE A 124 -7.34 6.73 16.45
CA PHE A 124 -8.14 5.61 15.97
C PHE A 124 -9.49 5.47 16.69
N GLU A 125 -9.52 5.70 18.02
CA GLU A 125 -10.78 5.73 18.79
C GLU A 125 -11.76 6.76 18.21
N GLU A 126 -11.29 7.96 17.94
CA GLU A 126 -12.13 9.03 17.41
C GLU A 126 -12.61 8.74 15.99
N ILE A 127 -11.76 8.18 15.12
CA ILE A 127 -12.16 7.72 13.79
C ILE A 127 -13.27 6.65 13.90
N LEU A 128 -13.10 5.66 14.76
CA LEU A 128 -14.07 4.56 14.93
C LEU A 128 -15.43 5.05 15.44
N ARG A 129 -15.48 6.13 16.24
CA ARG A 129 -16.74 6.75 16.68
C ARG A 129 -17.53 7.40 15.57
N HIS A 130 -16.86 7.88 14.51
CA HIS A 130 -17.45 8.73 13.48
C HIS A 130 -17.58 8.06 12.10
N THR A 131 -17.10 6.82 11.95
CA THR A 131 -17.06 6.10 10.67
C THR A 131 -17.53 4.66 10.80
N LYS A 132 -17.86 4.00 9.68
CA LYS A 132 -18.42 2.63 9.67
C LYS A 132 -17.57 1.64 8.90
N VAL A 133 -16.66 2.11 8.02
CA VAL A 133 -15.78 1.25 7.21
C VAL A 133 -14.78 0.47 8.06
N LYS A 134 -14.24 -0.59 7.49
CA LYS A 134 -13.10 -1.31 8.07
C LYS A 134 -11.84 -0.47 8.00
N LEU A 135 -10.98 -0.60 8.99
CA LEU A 135 -9.72 0.12 9.08
C LEU A 135 -8.52 -0.83 8.93
N MET A 136 -7.57 -0.45 8.09
CA MET A 136 -6.23 -1.04 8.00
C MET A 136 -5.23 -0.05 8.59
N ILE A 137 -4.56 -0.42 9.68
CA ILE A 137 -3.48 0.39 10.26
C ILE A 137 -2.32 0.43 9.25
N TYR A 138 -1.71 1.60 9.07
CA TYR A 138 -0.52 1.72 8.25
C TYR A 138 0.64 2.34 9.06
N ASN A 139 1.60 1.51 9.46
CA ASN A 139 2.82 1.93 10.13
C ASN A 139 3.89 2.26 9.08
N ILE A 140 4.16 3.56 8.89
CA ILE A 140 5.16 4.07 7.93
C ILE A 140 5.94 5.25 8.53
N PRO A 141 6.86 4.98 9.46
CA PRO A 141 7.53 6.02 10.24
C PRO A 141 8.37 6.99 9.41
N MET A 142 8.85 6.58 8.24
CA MET A 142 9.59 7.47 7.34
C MET A 142 8.78 8.70 6.89
N PHE A 143 7.45 8.61 6.82
CA PHE A 143 6.58 9.72 6.45
C PHE A 143 5.83 10.31 7.65
N THR A 144 5.45 9.50 8.63
CA THR A 144 4.71 9.98 9.80
C THR A 144 5.60 10.50 10.92
N GLY A 145 6.89 10.13 10.91
CA GLY A 145 7.84 10.49 11.97
C GLY A 145 7.58 9.77 13.31
N LEU A 146 6.60 8.87 13.37
CA LEU A 146 6.29 8.04 14.52
C LEU A 146 6.26 6.56 14.10
N ASN A 147 7.08 5.72 14.74
CA ASN A 147 7.00 4.27 14.59
C ASN A 147 6.03 3.71 15.63
N LEU A 148 4.97 3.05 15.19
CA LEU A 148 4.04 2.37 16.08
C LEU A 148 4.72 1.15 16.71
N THR A 149 4.66 1.04 18.04
CA THR A 149 5.12 -0.17 18.70
C THR A 149 4.15 -1.33 18.48
N PRO A 150 4.59 -2.58 18.56
CA PRO A 150 3.67 -3.73 18.50
C PRO A 150 2.53 -3.63 19.51
N GLU A 151 2.82 -3.15 20.72
CA GLU A 151 1.83 -2.96 21.79
C GLU A 151 0.77 -1.93 21.40
N THR A 152 1.16 -0.86 20.72
CA THR A 152 0.24 0.15 20.22
C THR A 152 -0.67 -0.40 19.11
N ILE A 153 -0.10 -1.16 18.18
CA ILE A 153 -0.87 -1.82 17.11
C ILE A 153 -1.88 -2.80 17.70
N ILE A 154 -1.48 -3.59 18.70
CA ILE A 154 -2.38 -4.51 19.42
C ILE A 154 -3.51 -3.73 20.10
N ARG A 155 -3.19 -2.68 20.87
CA ARG A 155 -4.21 -1.83 21.52
C ARG A 155 -5.21 -1.25 20.53
N ILE A 156 -4.76 -0.78 19.37
CA ILE A 156 -5.65 -0.24 18.33
C ILE A 156 -6.52 -1.37 17.73
N ALA A 157 -5.97 -2.56 17.52
CA ALA A 157 -6.73 -3.71 17.02
C ALA A 157 -7.83 -4.16 17.99
N GLU A 158 -7.61 -3.99 19.30
CA GLU A 158 -8.56 -4.36 20.36
C GLU A 158 -9.68 -3.32 20.56
N LEU A 159 -9.59 -2.13 19.95
CA LEU A 159 -10.63 -1.09 20.10
C LEU A 159 -11.95 -1.50 19.46
N ASP A 160 -11.91 -2.14 18.29
CA ASP A 160 -13.12 -2.48 17.52
C ASP A 160 -12.78 -3.53 16.45
N SER A 161 -13.68 -4.47 16.22
CA SER A 161 -13.53 -5.53 15.21
C SER A 161 -13.43 -5.00 13.76
N ARG A 162 -13.78 -3.75 13.53
CA ARG A 162 -13.55 -3.06 12.25
C ARG A 162 -12.09 -2.75 11.97
N VAL A 163 -11.21 -2.81 12.97
CA VAL A 163 -9.75 -2.73 12.74
C VAL A 163 -9.27 -4.11 12.29
N ILE A 164 -9.21 -4.31 10.98
CA ILE A 164 -9.05 -5.63 10.38
C ILE A 164 -7.60 -6.05 10.15
N GLY A 165 -6.64 -5.14 10.28
CA GLY A 165 -5.24 -5.49 10.01
C GLY A 165 -4.26 -4.33 10.10
N CYS A 166 -3.00 -4.65 9.82
CA CYS A 166 -1.90 -3.70 9.76
C CYS A 166 -1.01 -3.97 8.54
N LYS A 167 -0.70 -2.90 7.79
CA LYS A 167 0.44 -2.84 6.86
C LYS A 167 1.61 -2.22 7.59
N ASP A 168 2.71 -2.95 7.73
CA ASP A 168 3.92 -2.46 8.40
C ASP A 168 5.07 -2.24 7.41
N THR A 169 5.48 -0.98 7.25
CA THR A 169 6.63 -0.54 6.42
C THR A 169 7.75 0.05 7.29
N SER A 170 7.76 -0.26 8.58
CA SER A 170 8.75 0.29 9.51
C SER A 170 10.17 -0.27 9.31
N GLY A 171 10.30 -1.44 8.69
CA GLY A 171 11.55 -2.20 8.63
C GLY A 171 11.91 -2.88 9.96
N ASN A 172 11.13 -2.68 11.02
CA ASN A 172 11.35 -3.32 12.32
C ASN A 172 10.86 -4.78 12.31
N PHE A 173 11.67 -5.67 11.73
CA PHE A 173 11.30 -7.08 11.62
C PHE A 173 11.07 -7.80 12.95
N PRO A 174 11.86 -7.58 14.02
CA PRO A 174 11.55 -8.12 15.34
C PRO A 174 10.19 -7.69 15.88
N GLY A 175 9.80 -6.44 15.68
CA GLY A 175 8.46 -5.94 16.00
C GLY A 175 7.37 -6.63 15.20
N PHE A 176 7.57 -6.79 13.90
CA PHE A 176 6.65 -7.51 13.01
C PHE A 176 6.48 -8.98 13.43
N GLN A 177 7.55 -9.65 13.81
CA GLN A 177 7.50 -11.03 14.36
C GLN A 177 6.67 -11.13 15.65
N LYS A 178 6.71 -10.11 16.53
CA LYS A 178 5.84 -10.06 17.72
C LYS A 178 4.36 -10.02 17.31
N LEU A 179 4.03 -9.19 16.31
CA LEU A 179 2.66 -9.10 15.77
C LEU A 179 2.22 -10.43 15.15
N LEU A 180 3.06 -11.07 14.33
CA LEU A 180 2.76 -12.38 13.74
C LEU A 180 2.45 -13.45 14.81
N ARG A 181 3.20 -13.46 15.92
CA ARG A 181 2.93 -14.39 17.02
C ARG A 181 1.65 -14.06 17.77
N HIS A 182 1.39 -12.75 18.02
CA HIS A 182 0.20 -12.33 18.76
C HIS A 182 -1.08 -12.62 17.98
N PHE A 183 -1.11 -12.35 16.67
CA PHE A 183 -2.29 -12.50 15.82
C PHE A 183 -2.36 -13.83 15.06
N LYS A 184 -1.53 -14.84 15.43
CA LYS A 184 -1.40 -16.10 14.71
C LYS A 184 -2.75 -16.81 14.46
N ASP A 185 -3.60 -16.85 15.49
CA ASP A 185 -4.87 -17.56 15.47
C ASP A 185 -6.08 -16.59 15.42
N SER A 186 -5.89 -15.40 14.86
CA SER A 186 -6.91 -14.37 14.74
C SER A 186 -7.23 -14.02 13.28
N ASP A 187 -8.33 -13.28 13.07
CA ASP A 187 -8.71 -12.74 11.76
C ASP A 187 -7.98 -11.43 11.42
N PHE A 188 -7.08 -10.94 12.28
CA PHE A 188 -6.30 -9.74 12.04
C PHE A 188 -5.25 -9.97 10.95
N ILE A 189 -5.25 -9.12 9.94
CA ILE A 189 -4.41 -9.25 8.73
C ILE A 189 -3.08 -8.56 8.94
N LEU A 190 -1.97 -9.24 8.69
CA LEU A 190 -0.63 -8.67 8.75
C LEU A 190 0.02 -8.65 7.37
N HIS A 191 0.16 -7.44 6.81
CA HIS A 191 0.85 -7.20 5.55
C HIS A 191 2.24 -6.62 5.76
N GLN A 192 3.25 -7.26 5.16
CA GLN A 192 4.58 -6.68 5.07
C GLN A 192 4.60 -5.57 4.02
N GLY A 193 5.00 -4.36 4.44
CA GLY A 193 5.11 -3.21 3.55
C GLY A 193 6.51 -3.01 2.97
N SER A 194 7.55 -3.57 3.61
CA SER A 194 8.94 -3.52 3.13
C SER A 194 9.21 -4.74 2.24
N THR A 195 9.30 -4.54 0.92
CA THR A 195 9.41 -5.63 -0.05
C THR A 195 10.63 -6.53 0.19
N ASN A 196 11.75 -5.98 0.67
CA ASN A 196 12.95 -6.75 1.02
C ASN A 196 12.74 -7.74 2.17
N LEU A 197 11.70 -7.57 2.98
CA LEU A 197 11.34 -8.46 4.08
C LEU A 197 10.20 -9.43 3.70
N ALA A 198 9.69 -9.37 2.48
CA ALA A 198 8.51 -10.12 2.06
C ALA A 198 8.68 -11.63 2.22
N ALA A 199 9.77 -12.19 1.67
CA ALA A 199 10.03 -13.64 1.73
C ALA A 199 10.09 -14.17 3.17
N ALA A 200 10.88 -13.52 4.03
CA ALA A 200 11.00 -13.89 5.44
C ALA A 200 9.65 -13.76 6.17
N SER A 201 8.90 -12.69 5.89
CA SER A 201 7.58 -12.46 6.49
C SER A 201 6.58 -13.55 6.07
N MET A 202 6.57 -13.92 4.79
CA MET A 202 5.68 -14.97 4.27
C MET A 202 5.99 -16.33 4.90
N LEU A 203 7.27 -16.70 5.03
CA LEU A 203 7.70 -17.95 5.69
C LEU A 203 7.32 -17.99 7.18
N LEU A 204 7.20 -16.84 7.82
CA LEU A 204 6.78 -16.71 9.23
C LEU A 204 5.27 -16.56 9.41
N GLY A 205 4.49 -16.64 8.34
CA GLY A 205 3.03 -16.65 8.41
C GLY A 205 2.35 -15.32 8.21
N ALA A 206 3.01 -14.33 7.60
CA ALA A 206 2.31 -13.10 7.16
C ALA A 206 1.15 -13.44 6.19
N ASP A 207 0.12 -12.62 6.19
CA ASP A 207 -1.05 -12.80 5.34
C ASP A 207 -0.84 -12.31 3.90
N GLY A 208 0.18 -11.49 3.71
CA GLY A 208 0.56 -10.96 2.41
C GLY A 208 1.59 -9.85 2.50
N PHE A 209 1.80 -9.18 1.38
CA PHE A 209 2.67 -8.01 1.31
C PHE A 209 2.21 -7.00 0.27
N VAL A 210 2.71 -5.76 0.36
CA VAL A 210 2.16 -4.61 -0.35
C VAL A 210 3.25 -3.94 -1.22
N PRO A 211 3.70 -4.60 -2.31
CA PRO A 211 4.83 -4.17 -3.13
C PRO A 211 4.39 -3.31 -4.31
N SER A 212 4.98 -2.13 -4.50
CA SER A 212 4.59 -1.21 -5.59
C SER A 212 4.98 -1.69 -6.99
N LEU A 213 6.00 -2.55 -7.11
CA LEU A 213 6.45 -3.10 -8.40
C LEU A 213 5.73 -4.39 -8.83
N ALA A 214 4.77 -4.90 -8.02
CA ALA A 214 4.04 -6.11 -8.41
C ALA A 214 3.26 -6.01 -9.73
N PRO A 215 2.64 -4.87 -10.10
CA PRO A 215 2.01 -4.76 -11.42
C PRO A 215 3.00 -4.79 -12.58
N VAL A 216 4.27 -4.43 -12.35
CA VAL A 216 5.34 -4.47 -13.35
C VAL A 216 5.94 -5.88 -13.45
N PHE A 217 6.27 -6.49 -12.32
CA PHE A 217 6.89 -7.82 -12.21
C PHE A 217 6.01 -8.82 -11.45
N PRO A 218 4.80 -9.14 -11.94
CA PRO A 218 3.81 -9.90 -11.18
C PRO A 218 4.29 -11.31 -10.81
N LYS A 219 4.96 -11.99 -11.74
CA LYS A 219 5.40 -13.37 -11.54
C LYS A 219 6.31 -13.53 -10.33
N VAL A 220 7.28 -12.65 -10.14
CA VAL A 220 8.23 -12.71 -9.02
C VAL A 220 7.49 -12.56 -7.69
N HIS A 221 6.64 -11.53 -7.57
CA HIS A 221 5.89 -11.26 -6.36
C HIS A 221 4.89 -12.38 -6.02
N LEU A 222 4.16 -12.89 -7.01
CA LEU A 222 3.22 -13.99 -6.82
C LEU A 222 3.92 -15.29 -6.43
N LYS A 223 5.11 -15.57 -6.97
CA LYS A 223 5.89 -16.77 -6.60
C LYS A 223 6.43 -16.68 -5.18
N VAL A 224 6.95 -15.53 -4.75
CA VAL A 224 7.36 -15.32 -3.34
C VAL A 224 6.16 -15.53 -2.41
N TYR A 225 4.99 -14.98 -2.74
CA TYR A 225 3.77 -15.20 -1.97
C TYR A 225 3.38 -16.69 -1.93
N GLN A 226 3.24 -17.31 -3.10
CA GLN A 226 2.79 -18.69 -3.25
C GLN A 226 3.67 -19.68 -2.46
N PHE A 227 4.99 -19.62 -2.68
CA PHE A 227 5.92 -20.54 -2.04
C PHE A 227 6.13 -20.24 -0.56
N GLY A 228 6.17 -18.94 -0.19
CA GLY A 228 6.25 -18.54 1.22
C GLY A 228 5.04 -19.00 2.02
N LYS A 229 3.83 -18.82 1.47
CA LYS A 229 2.58 -19.30 2.10
C LYS A 229 2.53 -20.82 2.24
N ALA A 230 3.13 -21.53 1.29
CA ALA A 230 3.24 -23.01 1.32
C ALA A 230 4.38 -23.51 2.24
N GLY A 231 5.17 -22.62 2.85
CA GLY A 231 6.34 -23.00 3.66
C GLY A 231 7.50 -23.62 2.87
N ASN A 232 7.51 -23.47 1.54
CA ASN A 232 8.59 -23.98 0.69
C ASN A 232 9.79 -23.03 0.71
N ILE A 233 10.69 -23.24 1.67
CA ILE A 233 11.85 -22.36 1.92
C ILE A 233 12.72 -22.26 0.67
N ALA A 234 13.07 -23.39 0.02
CA ALA A 234 13.99 -23.41 -1.10
C ALA A 234 13.48 -22.56 -2.29
N GLU A 235 12.23 -22.79 -2.73
CA GLU A 235 11.65 -22.00 -3.79
C GLU A 235 11.41 -20.53 -3.37
N THR A 236 11.01 -20.28 -2.13
CA THR A 236 10.84 -18.90 -1.63
C THR A 236 12.14 -18.13 -1.73
N MET A 237 13.26 -18.70 -1.30
CA MET A 237 14.58 -18.06 -1.34
C MET A 237 15.06 -17.82 -2.76
N LYS A 238 14.88 -18.80 -3.66
CA LYS A 238 15.18 -18.64 -5.08
C LYS A 238 14.45 -17.45 -5.72
N TRP A 239 13.14 -17.32 -5.46
CA TRP A 239 12.35 -16.21 -5.98
C TRP A 239 12.65 -14.90 -5.26
N ASN A 240 13.13 -14.94 -4.01
CA ASN A 240 13.57 -13.76 -3.28
C ASN A 240 14.86 -13.16 -3.85
N GLU A 241 15.75 -13.94 -4.42
CA GLU A 241 16.92 -13.42 -5.15
C GLU A 241 16.46 -12.52 -6.30
N LEU A 242 15.55 -13.02 -7.15
CA LEU A 242 14.95 -12.23 -8.23
C LEU A 242 14.15 -11.03 -7.73
N LEU A 243 13.47 -11.16 -6.60
CA LEU A 243 12.76 -10.04 -5.97
C LEU A 243 13.72 -8.95 -5.51
N SER A 244 14.89 -9.35 -4.99
CA SER A 244 15.93 -8.41 -4.57
C SER A 244 16.49 -7.63 -5.77
N ASP A 245 16.70 -8.30 -6.92
CA ASP A 245 17.10 -7.63 -8.17
C ASP A 245 16.04 -6.61 -8.61
N VAL A 246 14.76 -7.00 -8.62
CA VAL A 246 13.64 -6.09 -8.94
C VAL A 246 13.63 -4.88 -8.00
N CYS A 247 13.92 -5.07 -6.71
CA CYS A 247 13.95 -3.97 -5.74
C CYS A 247 15.05 -2.95 -5.99
N THR A 248 16.10 -3.28 -6.75
CA THR A 248 17.14 -2.31 -7.16
C THR A 248 16.59 -1.19 -8.03
N LEU A 249 15.40 -1.37 -8.62
CA LEU A 249 14.70 -0.34 -9.39
C LEU A 249 14.30 0.87 -8.52
N TYR A 250 13.97 0.66 -7.25
CA TYR A 250 13.48 1.74 -6.39
C TYR A 250 14.42 2.97 -6.31
N PRO A 251 15.72 2.83 -6.07
CA PRO A 251 16.65 3.95 -5.98
C PRO A 251 17.17 4.45 -7.34
N MET A 252 16.73 3.92 -8.48
CA MET A 252 17.23 4.33 -9.81
C MET A 252 16.78 5.73 -10.23
N ALA A 253 15.76 6.31 -9.59
CA ALA A 253 15.43 7.73 -9.75
C ALA A 253 15.45 8.43 -8.40
N LYS A 254 15.52 9.77 -8.39
CA LYS A 254 15.50 10.59 -7.16
C LYS A 254 14.27 10.33 -6.29
N SER A 255 13.17 9.96 -6.91
CA SER A 255 11.93 9.57 -6.25
C SER A 255 11.58 8.13 -6.59
N GLN A 256 11.35 7.31 -5.57
CA GLN A 256 10.85 5.94 -5.74
C GLN A 256 9.55 5.89 -6.57
N THR A 257 8.67 6.88 -6.39
CA THR A 257 7.43 6.97 -7.17
C THR A 257 7.71 7.25 -8.64
N SER A 258 8.71 8.09 -8.97
CA SER A 258 9.10 8.35 -10.36
C SER A 258 9.64 7.09 -11.03
N SER A 259 10.51 6.33 -10.34
CA SER A 259 11.00 5.03 -10.83
C SER A 259 9.83 4.07 -11.11
N THR A 260 8.90 3.96 -10.16
CA THR A 260 7.74 3.06 -10.27
C THR A 260 6.80 3.49 -11.40
N LYS A 261 6.52 4.80 -11.56
CA LYS A 261 5.69 5.33 -12.66
C LYS A 261 6.32 5.05 -14.01
N TYR A 262 7.63 5.27 -14.14
CA TYR A 262 8.32 5.00 -15.40
C TYR A 262 8.28 3.51 -15.75
N ALA A 263 8.64 2.64 -14.83
CA ALA A 263 8.55 1.20 -15.03
C ALA A 263 7.11 0.75 -15.36
N MET A 264 6.12 1.31 -14.69
CA MET A 264 4.70 1.03 -14.96
C MET A 264 4.29 1.45 -16.37
N SER A 265 4.83 2.57 -16.89
CA SER A 265 4.54 3.06 -18.24
C SER A 265 5.04 2.12 -19.35
N LYS A 266 5.99 1.23 -19.04
CA LYS A 266 6.47 0.20 -20.00
C LYS A 266 5.51 -0.97 -20.18
N VAL A 267 4.63 -1.18 -19.21
CA VAL A 267 3.70 -2.32 -19.19
C VAL A 267 2.22 -1.93 -19.22
N CYS A 268 1.93 -0.63 -19.08
CA CYS A 268 0.59 -0.07 -19.13
C CYS A 268 0.64 1.32 -19.78
N PRO A 269 -0.19 1.61 -20.81
CA PRO A 269 -0.22 2.92 -21.43
C PRO A 269 -0.61 4.02 -20.44
N MET A 270 0.36 4.84 -20.04
CA MET A 270 0.17 5.95 -19.09
C MET A 270 1.29 6.98 -19.18
N SER A 271 1.01 8.20 -18.72
CA SER A 271 2.04 9.18 -18.43
C SER A 271 2.80 8.79 -17.17
N TYR A 272 4.12 8.87 -17.22
CA TYR A 272 5.01 8.66 -16.05
C TYR A 272 5.31 9.96 -15.29
N ARG A 273 4.60 11.04 -15.59
CA ARG A 273 4.73 12.32 -14.89
C ARG A 273 4.45 12.16 -13.40
N SER A 274 5.37 12.64 -12.57
CA SER A 274 5.14 12.82 -11.13
C SER A 274 4.47 14.16 -10.86
N ILE A 275 3.77 14.26 -9.73
CA ILE A 275 3.09 15.49 -9.29
C ILE A 275 4.13 16.42 -8.66
N LEU A 276 3.99 17.73 -8.88
CA LEU A 276 4.86 18.74 -8.27
C LEU A 276 4.84 18.66 -6.73
N PRO A 277 5.98 18.94 -6.07
CA PRO A 277 7.25 19.47 -6.60
C PRO A 277 8.24 18.39 -7.03
N THR A 278 7.82 17.14 -7.22
CA THR A 278 8.73 16.05 -7.63
C THR A 278 9.36 16.34 -8.99
N GLU A 279 10.69 16.31 -9.04
CA GLU A 279 11.43 16.52 -10.29
C GLU A 279 11.11 15.44 -11.33
N PRO A 280 11.07 15.80 -12.63
CA PRO A 280 10.93 14.82 -13.70
C PRO A 280 12.08 13.81 -13.68
N ILE A 281 11.77 12.54 -14.01
CA ILE A 281 12.79 11.51 -14.21
C ILE A 281 13.68 11.88 -15.41
N THR A 282 15.00 11.72 -15.26
CA THR A 282 15.99 12.05 -16.27
C THR A 282 16.17 10.92 -17.29
N GLN A 283 16.75 11.24 -18.46
CA GLN A 283 17.05 10.20 -19.47
C GLN A 283 18.05 9.15 -18.98
N SER A 284 19.02 9.53 -18.13
CA SER A 284 19.97 8.60 -17.54
C SER A 284 19.28 7.62 -16.58
N GLU A 285 18.37 8.11 -15.74
CA GLU A 285 17.57 7.27 -14.84
C GLU A 285 16.66 6.33 -15.62
N MET A 286 16.03 6.83 -16.69
CA MET A 286 15.21 6.00 -17.59
C MET A 286 16.03 4.86 -18.21
N ALA A 287 17.22 5.15 -18.72
CA ALA A 287 18.09 4.14 -19.33
C ALA A 287 18.52 3.05 -18.33
N GLN A 288 18.75 3.40 -17.05
CA GLN A 288 19.05 2.42 -16.00
C GLN A 288 17.86 1.49 -15.73
N ILE A 289 16.64 2.05 -15.68
CA ILE A 289 15.43 1.25 -15.49
C ILE A 289 15.17 0.35 -16.69
N ASP A 290 15.36 0.87 -17.93
CA ASP A 290 15.20 0.09 -19.15
C ASP A 290 16.15 -1.12 -19.15
N ALA A 291 17.42 -0.92 -18.80
CA ALA A 291 18.41 -2.01 -18.73
C ALA A 291 18.09 -3.09 -17.67
N LEU A 292 17.32 -2.76 -16.62
CA LEU A 292 16.86 -3.76 -15.64
C LEU A 292 15.62 -4.51 -16.15
N MET A 293 14.81 -3.87 -17.01
CA MET A 293 13.55 -4.44 -17.48
C MET A 293 13.69 -5.35 -18.70
N ASP A 294 14.81 -5.21 -19.46
CA ASP A 294 15.20 -6.07 -20.61
C ASP A 294 15.74 -7.44 -20.14
#